data_b19b908a926b62f7833faf65ffdbad48
#
_entry.id   b19b908a926b62f7833faf65ffdbad48
#
_cell.length_a   1.000
_cell.length_b   1.000
_cell.length_c   1.000
_cell.angle_alpha   90.00
_cell.angle_beta   90.00
_cell.angle_gamma   90.00
#
_symmetry.space_group_name_H-M   'P 1'
#
loop_
_entity.id
_entity.type
_entity.pdbx_description
1 polymer ?
#
loop_
_entity_poly.entity_id
_entity_poly.type
_entity_poly.pdbx_seq_one_letter_code
_entity_poly.pdbx_strand_id
1 'polypeptide(L)'
;ISLTTPVGQSSQALSTLFTNPESYWQYQGGLSMPIVNLGQFGAIESAKGQYYTDYYNYQQTVRGAFASVDSDFASHEKYTESLEQMLLYFETNRQRFENEETRHKEGLVGMPEVLNLKVTMNQAGIQAAQSKLNQLLSIVRLYQDLGGGYEVNNTEDAHDLGDGHRFGDLF
;
A
#
# COMPACT_ATOMS: atom_id res chain seq x y z
N ILE A 1 39.27 16.97 20.00
CA ILE A 1 40.56 17.67 20.07
C ILE A 1 40.54 18.72 18.98
N SER A 2 40.75 19.96 19.36
CA SER A 2 40.95 21.07 18.42
C SER A 2 42.30 21.73 18.65
N LEU A 3 43.02 22.02 17.58
CA LEU A 3 44.24 22.76 17.58
C LEU A 3 44.07 23.92 16.60
N THR A 4 44.15 25.14 17.10
CA THR A 4 43.96 26.36 16.27
C THR A 4 45.18 27.25 16.42
N THR A 5 45.67 27.73 15.31
CA THR A 5 46.80 28.64 15.26
C THR A 5 46.42 29.86 14.44
N PRO A 6 45.83 30.92 15.03
CA PRO A 6 45.67 32.19 14.35
C PRO A 6 47.02 32.86 14.15
N VAL A 7 47.26 33.27 12.93
CA VAL A 7 48.47 34.05 12.55
C VAL A 7 47.94 35.31 11.87
N GLY A 8 48.46 36.45 12.26
CA GLY A 8 48.00 37.73 11.72
C GLY A 8 48.96 38.87 12.00
N GLN A 9 48.57 40.03 11.61
CA GLN A 9 49.26 41.30 11.89
C GLN A 9 48.37 42.16 12.78
N SER A 10 48.95 42.80 13.76
CA SER A 10 48.24 43.72 14.63
C SER A 10 48.93 45.09 14.62
N SER A 11 48.18 46.15 14.87
CA SER A 11 48.69 47.51 14.96
C SER A 11 47.74 48.36 15.82
N GLN A 12 48.30 49.34 16.55
CA GLN A 12 47.52 50.28 17.38
C GLN A 12 46.70 51.26 16.56
N ALA A 13 47.10 51.53 15.31
CA ALA A 13 46.41 52.45 14.41
C ALA A 13 46.25 51.78 13.02
N LEU A 14 45.11 52.01 12.36
CA LEU A 14 44.82 51.48 11.03
C LEU A 14 45.85 51.92 9.99
N SER A 15 46.40 53.13 10.14
CA SER A 15 47.42 53.71 9.25
C SER A 15 48.74 52.94 9.32
N THR A 16 49.08 52.34 10.44
CA THR A 16 50.34 51.61 10.65
C THR A 16 50.24 50.13 10.41
N LEU A 17 49.05 49.60 10.18
CA LEU A 17 48.80 48.19 9.95
C LEU A 17 49.55 47.63 8.72
N PHE A 18 49.70 48.45 7.69
CA PHE A 18 50.36 48.06 6.43
C PHE A 18 51.80 48.59 6.31
N THR A 19 52.20 49.58 7.14
CA THR A 19 53.51 50.16 7.08
C THR A 19 54.49 49.69 8.11
N ASN A 20 54.00 49.33 9.31
CA ASN A 20 54.80 48.72 10.38
C ASN A 20 54.00 47.85 11.28
N PRO A 21 53.51 46.64 10.76
CA PRO A 21 52.70 45.73 11.52
C PRO A 21 53.54 44.89 12.48
N GLU A 22 52.98 44.61 13.65
CA GLU A 22 53.51 43.63 14.56
C GLU A 22 52.96 42.24 14.22
N SER A 23 53.80 41.25 14.05
CA SER A 23 53.39 39.88 13.80
C SER A 23 52.80 39.28 15.06
N TYR A 24 51.57 38.77 14.93
CA TYR A 24 50.84 38.07 16.00
C TYR A 24 50.66 36.62 15.62
N TRP A 25 50.99 35.74 16.55
CA TRP A 25 50.69 34.32 16.44
C TRP A 25 50.31 33.74 17.81
N GLN A 26 49.40 32.80 17.81
CA GLN A 26 48.92 32.15 19.04
C GLN A 26 48.66 30.67 18.75
N TYR A 27 49.02 29.81 19.68
CA TYR A 27 48.61 28.41 19.68
C TYR A 27 47.48 28.19 20.72
N GLN A 28 46.40 27.61 20.30
CA GLN A 28 45.31 27.26 21.18
C GLN A 28 44.96 25.79 20.97
N GLY A 29 45.08 24.96 22.01
CA GLY A 29 44.68 23.57 22.06
C GLY A 29 43.43 23.43 22.94
N GLY A 30 42.39 22.74 22.42
CA GLY A 30 41.20 22.40 23.18
C GLY A 30 40.94 20.90 23.15
N LEU A 31 40.74 20.30 24.34
CA LEU A 31 40.25 18.92 24.49
C LEU A 31 38.89 18.98 25.12
N SER A 32 37.85 18.54 24.38
CA SER A 32 36.49 18.38 24.87
C SER A 32 36.09 16.91 24.82
N MET A 33 35.75 16.32 25.93
CA MET A 33 35.31 14.94 26.04
C MET A 33 34.06 14.88 26.89
N PRO A 34 32.88 14.52 26.31
CA PRO A 34 31.69 14.31 27.08
C PRO A 34 31.81 13.01 27.90
N ILE A 35 32.06 13.12 29.22
CA ILE A 35 32.23 11.98 30.10
C ILE A 35 30.87 11.38 30.50
N VAL A 36 29.86 12.22 30.67
CA VAL A 36 28.48 11.81 30.93
C VAL A 36 27.54 12.62 30.03
N ASN A 37 26.83 11.93 29.18
CA ASN A 37 25.79 12.52 28.34
C ASN A 37 24.45 11.86 28.60
N LEU A 38 23.67 12.42 29.53
CA LEU A 38 22.33 11.94 29.87
C LEU A 38 21.38 11.90 28.67
N GLY A 39 21.58 12.79 27.69
CA GLY A 39 20.82 12.77 26.43
C GLY A 39 21.02 11.51 25.59
N GLN A 40 22.19 10.89 25.64
CA GLN A 40 22.44 9.63 24.93
C GLN A 40 21.67 8.45 25.52
N PHE A 41 21.50 8.41 26.85
CA PHE A 41 20.67 7.39 27.48
C PHE A 41 19.21 7.51 27.04
N GLY A 42 18.66 8.73 26.99
CA GLY A 42 17.32 8.98 26.46
C GLY A 42 17.18 8.61 24.98
N ALA A 43 18.22 8.88 24.17
CA ALA A 43 18.21 8.49 22.76
C ALA A 43 18.21 6.95 22.56
N ILE A 44 18.97 6.21 23.38
CA ILE A 44 18.97 4.74 23.35
C ILE A 44 17.61 4.20 23.74
N GLU A 45 16.98 4.73 24.78
CA GLU A 45 15.65 4.27 25.21
C GLU A 45 14.58 4.60 24.18
N SER A 46 14.65 5.78 23.58
CA SER A 46 13.78 6.16 22.44
C SER A 46 13.97 5.21 21.24
N ALA A 47 15.20 4.86 20.89
CA ALA A 47 15.49 3.92 19.80
C ALA A 47 14.95 2.52 20.09
N LYS A 48 15.01 2.05 21.34
CA LYS A 48 14.38 0.79 21.74
C LYS A 48 12.86 0.86 21.63
N GLY A 49 12.25 1.97 22.06
CA GLY A 49 10.81 2.20 21.91
C GLY A 49 10.38 2.16 20.44
N GLN A 50 11.16 2.80 19.56
CA GLN A 50 10.92 2.75 18.12
C GLN A 50 11.02 1.33 17.55
N TYR A 51 12.05 0.57 17.95
CA TYR A 51 12.22 -0.83 17.54
C TYR A 51 10.98 -1.68 17.90
N TYR A 52 10.46 -1.57 19.12
CA TYR A 52 9.23 -2.30 19.50
C TYR A 52 8.01 -1.83 18.70
N THR A 53 7.89 -0.54 18.43
CA THR A 53 6.83 0.00 17.60
C THR A 53 6.88 -0.60 16.20
N ASP A 54 8.05 -0.60 15.57
CA ASP A 54 8.24 -1.13 14.23
C ASP A 54 8.00 -2.65 14.17
N TYR A 55 8.44 -3.38 15.20
CA TYR A 55 8.19 -4.82 15.33
C TYR A 55 6.70 -5.14 15.42
N TYR A 56 5.93 -4.42 16.24
CA TYR A 56 4.49 -4.65 16.34
C TYR A 56 3.74 -4.18 15.10
N ASN A 57 4.16 -3.11 14.46
CA ASN A 57 3.62 -2.67 13.18
C ASN A 57 3.84 -3.71 12.09
N TYR A 58 5.02 -4.31 12.02
CA TYR A 58 5.29 -5.43 11.12
C TYR A 58 4.35 -6.60 11.37
N GLN A 59 4.21 -7.04 12.62
CA GLN A 59 3.28 -8.13 12.95
C GLN A 59 1.84 -7.79 12.56
N GLN A 60 1.40 -6.56 12.81
CA GLN A 60 0.05 -6.12 12.43
C GLN A 60 -0.13 -6.12 10.91
N THR A 61 0.85 -5.64 10.16
CA THR A 61 0.83 -5.65 8.68
C THR A 61 0.71 -7.07 8.14
N VAL A 62 1.51 -8.00 8.65
CA VAL A 62 1.48 -9.42 8.22
C VAL A 62 0.12 -10.05 8.54
N ARG A 63 -0.40 -9.85 9.76
CA ARG A 63 -1.73 -10.37 10.13
C ARG A 63 -2.84 -9.74 9.29
N GLY A 64 -2.73 -8.44 9.00
CA GLY A 64 -3.65 -7.72 8.12
C GLY A 64 -3.67 -8.31 6.72
N ALA A 65 -2.50 -8.57 6.14
CA ALA A 65 -2.38 -9.16 4.81
C ALA A 65 -3.07 -10.54 4.74
N PHE A 66 -2.82 -11.42 5.72
CA PHE A 66 -3.51 -12.73 5.77
C PHE A 66 -5.03 -12.58 5.93
N ALA A 67 -5.48 -11.67 6.79
CA ALA A 67 -6.91 -11.43 6.98
C ALA A 67 -7.58 -10.88 5.71
N SER A 68 -6.90 -10.02 4.95
CA SER A 68 -7.38 -9.51 3.66
C SER A 68 -7.56 -10.64 2.65
N VAL A 69 -6.54 -11.48 2.47
CA VAL A 69 -6.62 -12.62 1.54
C VAL A 69 -7.75 -13.59 1.92
N ASP A 70 -7.91 -13.93 3.20
CA ASP A 70 -8.99 -14.79 3.67
C ASP A 70 -10.38 -14.17 3.39
N SER A 71 -10.53 -12.88 3.67
CA SER A 71 -11.75 -12.12 3.37
C SER A 71 -12.05 -12.06 1.87
N ASP A 72 -11.03 -11.92 1.03
CA ASP A 72 -11.20 -11.88 -0.42
C ASP A 72 -11.60 -13.23 -1.00
N PHE A 73 -11.07 -14.35 -0.48
CA PHE A 73 -11.54 -15.69 -0.84
C PHE A 73 -13.00 -15.90 -0.49
N ALA A 74 -13.40 -15.57 0.74
CA ALA A 74 -14.79 -15.69 1.17
C ALA A 74 -15.72 -14.78 0.33
N SER A 75 -15.27 -13.58 -0.01
CA SER A 75 -15.99 -12.64 -0.86
C SER A 75 -16.16 -13.17 -2.28
N HIS A 76 -15.11 -13.73 -2.86
CA HIS A 76 -15.17 -14.32 -4.20
C HIS A 76 -16.17 -15.47 -4.28
N GLU A 77 -16.18 -16.36 -3.28
CA GLU A 77 -17.17 -17.44 -3.19
C GLU A 77 -18.60 -16.89 -3.16
N LYS A 78 -18.85 -15.89 -2.32
CA LYS A 78 -20.16 -15.25 -2.21
C LYS A 78 -20.59 -14.50 -3.46
N TYR A 79 -19.69 -13.83 -4.16
CA TYR A 79 -20.01 -13.18 -5.42
C TYR A 79 -20.28 -14.19 -6.54
N THR A 80 -19.62 -15.34 -6.51
CA THR A 80 -19.90 -16.44 -7.47
C THR A 80 -21.30 -17.01 -7.24
N GLU A 81 -21.66 -17.33 -5.99
CA GLU A 81 -22.99 -17.77 -5.61
C GLU A 81 -24.06 -16.73 -5.99
N SER A 82 -23.83 -15.46 -5.69
CA SER A 82 -24.72 -14.36 -6.04
C SER A 82 -24.94 -14.24 -7.55
N LEU A 83 -23.89 -14.40 -8.35
CA LEU A 83 -23.99 -14.37 -9.80
C LEU A 83 -24.88 -15.50 -10.32
N GLU A 84 -24.74 -16.73 -9.83
CA GLU A 84 -25.59 -17.84 -10.24
C GLU A 84 -27.07 -17.56 -9.96
N GLN A 85 -27.38 -17.01 -8.78
CA GLN A 85 -28.75 -16.61 -8.43
C GLN A 85 -29.29 -15.50 -9.33
N MET A 86 -28.48 -14.49 -9.66
CA MET A 86 -28.89 -13.40 -10.53
C MET A 86 -29.07 -13.84 -11.99
N LEU A 87 -28.25 -14.78 -12.46
CA LEU A 87 -28.45 -15.38 -13.79
C LEU A 87 -29.73 -16.20 -13.86
N LEU A 88 -30.05 -16.99 -12.85
CA LEU A 88 -31.31 -17.73 -12.75
C LEU A 88 -32.51 -16.79 -12.70
N TYR A 89 -32.39 -15.71 -11.92
CA TYR A 89 -33.44 -14.68 -11.83
C TYR A 89 -33.67 -14.01 -13.19
N PHE A 90 -32.61 -13.63 -13.90
CA PHE A 90 -32.71 -13.07 -15.25
C PHE A 90 -33.37 -14.05 -16.22
N GLU A 91 -32.93 -15.31 -16.23
CA GLU A 91 -33.47 -16.33 -17.13
C GLU A 91 -34.97 -16.59 -16.85
N THR A 92 -35.37 -16.64 -15.59
CA THR A 92 -36.78 -16.78 -15.21
C THR A 92 -37.64 -15.61 -15.71
N ASN A 93 -37.14 -14.36 -15.60
CA ASN A 93 -37.87 -13.20 -16.08
C ASN A 93 -37.89 -13.13 -17.62
N ARG A 94 -36.82 -13.62 -18.29
CA ARG A 94 -36.78 -13.75 -19.74
C ARG A 94 -37.87 -14.72 -20.23
N GLN A 95 -37.99 -15.89 -19.63
CA GLN A 95 -39.01 -16.87 -19.97
C GLN A 95 -40.43 -16.33 -19.71
N ARG A 96 -40.63 -15.61 -18.61
CA ARG A 96 -41.89 -14.92 -18.34
C ARG A 96 -42.25 -13.92 -19.42
N PHE A 97 -41.30 -13.09 -19.84
CA PHE A 97 -41.50 -12.12 -20.91
C PHE A 97 -41.84 -12.83 -22.23
N GLU A 98 -41.10 -13.85 -22.64
CA GLU A 98 -41.31 -14.62 -23.88
C GLU A 98 -42.71 -15.29 -23.90
N ASN A 99 -43.16 -15.85 -22.79
CA ASN A 99 -44.45 -16.44 -22.64
C ASN A 99 -45.58 -15.38 -22.79
N GLU A 100 -45.41 -14.23 -22.15
CA GLU A 100 -46.41 -13.15 -22.21
C GLU A 100 -46.45 -12.50 -23.59
N GLU A 101 -45.30 -12.36 -24.29
CA GLU A 101 -45.26 -11.91 -25.68
C GLU A 101 -46.03 -12.86 -26.61
N THR A 102 -45.92 -14.17 -26.39
CA THR A 102 -46.68 -15.18 -27.15
C THR A 102 -48.19 -15.05 -26.89
N ARG A 103 -48.60 -14.92 -25.62
CA ARG A 103 -49.99 -14.70 -25.26
C ARG A 103 -50.56 -13.41 -25.81
N HIS A 104 -49.75 -12.37 -25.93
CA HIS A 104 -50.14 -11.12 -26.58
C HIS A 104 -50.38 -11.32 -28.09
N LYS A 105 -49.49 -12.06 -28.77
CA LYS A 105 -49.67 -12.40 -30.21
C LYS A 105 -50.97 -13.20 -30.46
N GLU A 106 -51.40 -13.96 -29.48
CA GLU A 106 -52.66 -14.71 -29.49
C GLU A 106 -53.86 -13.84 -29.08
N GLY A 107 -53.65 -12.57 -28.71
CA GLY A 107 -54.71 -11.63 -28.31
C GLY A 107 -55.23 -11.83 -26.90
N LEU A 108 -54.54 -12.61 -26.06
CA LEU A 108 -55.00 -12.97 -24.70
C LEU A 108 -54.62 -11.92 -23.65
N VAL A 109 -53.62 -11.09 -23.91
CA VAL A 109 -53.15 -10.06 -22.98
C VAL A 109 -52.85 -8.75 -23.67
N GLY A 110 -52.88 -7.66 -22.92
CA GLY A 110 -52.62 -6.32 -23.43
C GLY A 110 -51.12 -6.01 -23.57
N MET A 111 -50.76 -5.05 -24.41
CA MET A 111 -49.38 -4.58 -24.56
C MET A 111 -48.77 -4.03 -23.26
N PRO A 112 -49.47 -3.37 -22.33
CA PRO A 112 -48.95 -2.89 -21.08
C PRO A 112 -48.29 -4.02 -20.21
N GLU A 113 -48.93 -5.20 -20.17
CA GLU A 113 -48.39 -6.37 -19.42
C GLU A 113 -47.07 -6.83 -19.99
N VAL A 114 -46.95 -6.93 -21.32
CA VAL A 114 -45.76 -7.30 -22.04
C VAL A 114 -44.60 -6.31 -21.76
N LEU A 115 -44.93 -4.99 -21.81
CA LEU A 115 -43.94 -3.95 -21.52
C LEU A 115 -43.47 -3.97 -20.09
N ASN A 116 -44.34 -4.21 -19.10
CA ASN A 116 -43.97 -4.35 -17.71
C ASN A 116 -43.01 -5.51 -17.48
N LEU A 117 -43.25 -6.68 -18.08
CA LEU A 117 -42.38 -7.82 -18.00
C LEU A 117 -41.04 -7.59 -18.72
N LYS A 118 -41.06 -6.85 -19.84
CA LYS A 118 -39.81 -6.42 -20.52
C LYS A 118 -38.96 -5.52 -19.65
N VAL A 119 -39.57 -4.57 -18.94
CA VAL A 119 -38.85 -3.71 -17.98
C VAL A 119 -38.23 -4.56 -16.85
N THR A 120 -39.03 -5.49 -16.31
CA THR A 120 -38.55 -6.39 -15.23
C THR A 120 -37.40 -7.28 -15.71
N MET A 121 -37.50 -7.87 -16.90
CA MET A 121 -36.43 -8.65 -17.51
C MET A 121 -35.13 -7.82 -17.70
N ASN A 122 -35.29 -6.59 -18.25
CA ASN A 122 -34.11 -5.73 -18.44
C ASN A 122 -33.44 -5.35 -17.10
N GLN A 123 -34.27 -5.08 -16.06
CA GLN A 123 -33.77 -4.79 -14.72
C GLN A 123 -33.01 -6.00 -14.14
N ALA A 124 -33.54 -7.22 -14.30
CA ALA A 124 -32.85 -8.43 -13.90
C ALA A 124 -31.53 -8.63 -14.66
N GLY A 125 -31.50 -8.29 -15.97
CA GLY A 125 -30.26 -8.32 -16.77
C GLY A 125 -29.20 -7.34 -16.27
N ILE A 126 -29.59 -6.14 -15.86
CA ILE A 126 -28.68 -5.16 -15.26
C ILE A 126 -28.11 -5.71 -13.95
N GLN A 127 -28.94 -6.33 -13.10
CA GLN A 127 -28.49 -6.92 -11.83
C GLN A 127 -27.54 -8.10 -12.06
N ALA A 128 -27.79 -8.95 -13.03
CA ALA A 128 -26.88 -10.04 -13.40
C ALA A 128 -25.54 -9.51 -13.92
N ALA A 129 -25.54 -8.46 -14.74
CA ALA A 129 -24.31 -7.81 -15.20
C ALA A 129 -23.51 -7.18 -14.05
N GLN A 130 -24.20 -6.55 -13.08
CA GLN A 130 -23.56 -5.99 -11.88
C GLN A 130 -22.95 -7.09 -10.99
N SER A 131 -23.66 -8.22 -10.80
CA SER A 131 -23.10 -9.37 -10.08
C SER A 131 -21.88 -9.95 -10.77
N LYS A 132 -21.87 -10.03 -12.10
CA LYS A 132 -20.70 -10.45 -12.88
C LYS A 132 -19.52 -9.51 -12.70
N LEU A 133 -19.76 -8.21 -12.73
CA LEU A 133 -18.74 -7.20 -12.45
C LEU A 133 -18.14 -7.39 -11.04
N ASN A 134 -18.98 -7.58 -10.02
CA ASN A 134 -18.52 -7.78 -8.65
C ASN A 134 -17.67 -9.05 -8.51
N GLN A 135 -18.05 -10.14 -9.17
CA GLN A 135 -17.25 -11.37 -9.22
C GLN A 135 -15.88 -11.12 -9.86
N LEU A 136 -15.82 -10.41 -11.00
CA LEU A 136 -14.55 -10.11 -11.66
C LEU A 136 -13.67 -9.19 -10.81
N LEU A 137 -14.26 -8.19 -10.17
CA LEU A 137 -13.52 -7.30 -9.27
C LEU A 137 -12.97 -8.04 -8.04
N SER A 138 -13.66 -9.07 -7.53
CA SER A 138 -13.16 -9.89 -6.42
C SER A 138 -11.90 -10.68 -6.82
N ILE A 139 -11.82 -11.17 -8.06
CA ILE A 139 -10.62 -11.82 -8.59
C ILE A 139 -9.45 -10.84 -8.67
N VAL A 140 -9.72 -9.61 -9.14
CA VAL A 140 -8.67 -8.57 -9.24
C VAL A 140 -8.14 -8.19 -7.86
N ARG A 141 -9.01 -8.05 -6.85
CA ARG A 141 -8.61 -7.77 -5.46
C ARG A 141 -7.77 -8.90 -4.89
N LEU A 142 -8.24 -10.14 -5.04
CA LEU A 142 -7.48 -11.32 -4.61
C LEU A 142 -6.09 -11.36 -5.24
N TYR A 143 -5.99 -11.05 -6.54
CA TYR A 143 -4.71 -10.98 -7.23
C TYR A 143 -3.82 -9.87 -6.68
N GLN A 144 -4.37 -8.71 -6.35
CA GLN A 144 -3.64 -7.59 -5.74
C GLN A 144 -3.14 -7.93 -4.34
N ASP A 145 -3.98 -8.52 -3.49
CA ASP A 145 -3.64 -8.85 -2.10
C ASP A 145 -2.63 -10.02 -2.00
N LEU A 146 -2.58 -10.88 -3.03
CA LEU A 146 -1.53 -11.89 -3.18
C LEU A 146 -0.22 -11.33 -3.76
N GLY A 147 -0.13 -10.01 -3.97
CA GLY A 147 1.05 -9.37 -4.53
C GLY A 147 1.18 -9.53 -6.04
N GLY A 148 0.07 -9.72 -6.74
CA GLY A 148 0.02 -9.90 -8.19
C GLY A 148 0.65 -8.75 -8.97
N GLY A 149 1.31 -9.07 -10.06
CA GLY A 149 2.04 -8.11 -10.90
C GLY A 149 3.53 -8.02 -10.61
N TYR A 150 4.03 -8.82 -9.66
CA TYR A 150 5.46 -9.00 -9.49
C TYR A 150 5.96 -10.00 -10.56
N GLU A 151 6.33 -9.51 -11.71
CA GLU A 151 7.17 -10.27 -12.62
C GLU A 151 8.57 -10.30 -12.01
N VAL A 152 9.04 -11.47 -11.59
CA VAL A 152 10.46 -11.71 -11.32
C VAL A 152 11.17 -11.66 -12.68
N ASN A 153 11.23 -10.48 -13.27
CA ASN A 153 12.09 -10.21 -14.40
C ASN A 153 13.48 -9.97 -13.83
N ASN A 154 14.11 -10.99 -13.23
CA ASN A 154 15.55 -11.01 -13.33
C ASN A 154 16.22 -12.21 -12.68
N THR A 155 16.93 -12.92 -13.46
CA THR A 155 18.09 -13.70 -13.07
C THR A 155 19.27 -12.82 -12.57
N GLU A 156 19.23 -11.50 -12.71
CA GLU A 156 20.30 -10.59 -12.27
C GLU A 156 20.06 -10.03 -10.86
N ASP A 157 18.82 -9.68 -10.51
CA ASP A 157 18.49 -9.19 -9.15
C ASP A 157 18.47 -10.32 -8.10
N ALA A 158 18.32 -11.57 -8.52
CA ALA A 158 18.41 -12.73 -7.62
C ALA A 158 19.86 -12.96 -7.11
N HIS A 159 20.88 -12.36 -7.73
CA HIS A 159 22.28 -12.49 -7.31
C HIS A 159 22.68 -11.43 -6.27
N ASP A 160 21.92 -10.34 -6.12
CA ASP A 160 22.23 -9.26 -5.15
C ASP A 160 21.49 -9.41 -3.81
N LEU A 161 20.50 -10.30 -3.72
CA LEU A 161 20.00 -10.77 -2.43
C LEU A 161 20.98 -11.83 -1.91
N GLY A 162 22.08 -11.34 -1.32
CA GLY A 162 23.24 -12.09 -0.83
C GLY A 162 22.88 -13.47 -0.33
N ASP A 163 23.61 -14.42 -0.88
CA ASP A 163 23.78 -15.80 -0.45
C ASP A 163 23.58 -15.93 1.08
N GLY A 164 22.40 -16.35 1.56
CA GLY A 164 22.31 -16.62 2.97
C GLY A 164 20.97 -16.81 3.65
N HIS A 165 19.85 -16.45 3.11
CA HIS A 165 18.59 -16.71 3.81
C HIS A 165 17.54 -17.30 2.88
N ARG A 166 17.57 -18.63 2.72
CA ARG A 166 16.42 -19.37 2.20
C ARG A 166 15.27 -19.24 3.19
N PHE A 167 14.09 -18.89 2.71
CA PHE A 167 12.83 -18.82 3.47
C PHE A 167 12.50 -20.12 4.27
N GLY A 168 13.26 -21.20 4.07
CA GLY A 168 13.15 -22.46 4.78
C GLY A 168 13.83 -22.53 6.15
N ASP A 169 14.64 -21.54 6.51
CA ASP A 169 15.38 -21.55 7.78
C ASP A 169 14.67 -20.74 8.90
N LEU A 170 13.45 -20.26 8.64
CA LEU A 170 12.66 -19.45 9.58
C LEU A 170 11.46 -20.18 10.21
N PHE A 171 11.33 -21.53 9.98
CA PHE A 171 10.30 -22.36 10.61
C PHE A 171 10.88 -23.62 11.22
#